data_0cf39515482a40ee0e4ae48ec7e2ce7c
#
_entry.id   0cf39515482a40ee0e4ae48ec7e2ce7c
#
_cell.length_a   1.000
_cell.length_b   1.000
_cell.length_c   1.000
_cell.angle_alpha   90.00
_cell.angle_beta   90.00
_cell.angle_gamma   90.00
#
_symmetry.space_group_name_H-M   'P 1'
#
loop_
_entity.id
_entity.type
_entity.pdbx_description
1 polymer ?
#
loop_
_entity_poly.entity_id
_entity_poly.type
_entity_poly.pdbx_seq_one_letter_code
_entity_poly.pdbx_strand_id
1 'polypeptide(L)'
;MPNLSAAAAARARRVRVRMTKAERREQLIEVARGLFAERGLDGTSVEEIAAHAEVSKPVVYEHFGGKEGLYAVVVDREVRRLHSAIRAALTTPRAGARRLIDLGTLALLDYIDACPDGFA
;
A
#
# COMPACT_ATOMS: atom_id res chain seq x y z
N MET A 1 -2.31 -33.14 -21.77
CA MET A 1 -2.21 -31.69 -21.81
C MET A 1 -1.55 -31.18 -20.56
N PRO A 2 -0.47 -30.40 -20.70
CA PRO A 2 0.15 -29.81 -19.54
C PRO A 2 -0.86 -28.87 -18.86
N ASN A 3 -0.84 -28.88 -17.57
CA ASN A 3 -1.71 -28.00 -16.78
C ASN A 3 -1.13 -26.58 -16.81
N LEU A 4 -1.73 -25.72 -17.62
CA LEU A 4 -1.29 -24.33 -17.77
C LEU A 4 -1.39 -23.54 -16.46
N SER A 5 -2.36 -23.86 -15.61
CA SER A 5 -2.48 -23.22 -14.28
C SER A 5 -1.32 -23.59 -13.38
N ALA A 6 -0.86 -24.84 -13.41
CA ALA A 6 0.30 -25.28 -12.62
C ALA A 6 1.58 -24.62 -13.12
N ALA A 7 1.75 -24.48 -14.43
CA ALA A 7 2.91 -23.81 -15.03
C ALA A 7 2.94 -22.33 -14.67
N ALA A 8 1.78 -21.66 -14.73
CA ALA A 8 1.67 -20.25 -14.36
C ALA A 8 1.96 -20.04 -12.87
N ALA A 9 1.44 -20.92 -12.00
CA ALA A 9 1.69 -20.86 -10.57
C ALA A 9 3.17 -21.08 -10.23
N ALA A 10 3.81 -22.04 -10.92
CA ALA A 10 5.25 -22.29 -10.75
C ALA A 10 6.09 -21.10 -11.19
N ARG A 11 5.71 -20.47 -12.29
CA ARG A 11 6.38 -19.27 -12.80
C ARG A 11 6.23 -18.11 -11.82
N ALA A 12 5.05 -17.89 -11.30
CA ALA A 12 4.77 -16.84 -10.31
C ALA A 12 5.60 -17.05 -9.03
N ARG A 13 5.72 -18.30 -8.56
CA ARG A 13 6.55 -18.62 -7.40
C ARG A 13 8.03 -18.37 -7.65
N ARG A 14 8.53 -18.69 -8.85
CA ARG A 14 9.93 -18.41 -9.22
C ARG A 14 10.20 -16.92 -9.27
N VAL A 15 9.27 -16.14 -9.79
CA VAL A 15 9.38 -14.67 -9.81
C VAL A 15 9.46 -14.13 -8.37
N ARG A 16 8.61 -14.63 -7.47
CA ARG A 16 8.61 -14.21 -6.06
C ARG A 16 9.92 -14.57 -5.34
N VAL A 17 10.46 -15.78 -5.60
CA VAL A 17 11.74 -16.20 -5.02
C VAL A 17 12.90 -15.31 -5.49
N ARG A 18 12.77 -14.76 -6.71
CA ARG A 18 13.77 -13.84 -7.28
C ARG A 18 13.59 -12.38 -6.89
N MET A 19 12.57 -12.08 -6.10
CA MET A 19 12.38 -10.72 -5.60
C MET A 19 13.58 -10.24 -4.80
N THR A 20 13.99 -9.01 -5.05
CA THR A 20 14.99 -8.34 -4.21
C THR A 20 14.36 -7.99 -2.87
N LYS A 21 15.20 -7.64 -1.88
CA LYS A 21 14.71 -7.16 -0.59
C LYS A 21 13.83 -5.93 -0.75
N ALA A 22 14.22 -5.01 -1.63
CA ALA A 22 13.44 -3.80 -1.90
C ALA A 22 12.07 -4.12 -2.48
N GLU A 23 12.02 -5.03 -3.46
CA GLU A 23 10.76 -5.47 -4.06
C GLU A 23 9.87 -6.19 -3.06
N ARG A 24 10.45 -7.03 -2.20
CA ARG A 24 9.73 -7.72 -1.14
C ARG A 24 9.14 -6.73 -0.15
N ARG A 25 9.92 -5.72 0.23
CA ARG A 25 9.46 -4.66 1.12
C ARG A 25 8.26 -3.93 0.53
N GLU A 26 8.31 -3.58 -0.76
CA GLU A 26 7.20 -2.93 -1.45
C GLU A 26 5.96 -3.83 -1.50
N GLN A 27 6.14 -5.11 -1.77
CA GLN A 27 5.04 -6.08 -1.77
C GLN A 27 4.34 -6.12 -0.42
N LEU A 28 5.11 -6.17 0.67
CA LEU A 28 4.57 -6.22 2.03
C LEU A 28 3.79 -4.95 2.36
N ILE A 29 4.29 -3.80 1.94
CA ILE A 29 3.61 -2.52 2.15
C ILE A 29 2.26 -2.50 1.41
N GLU A 30 2.21 -2.95 0.17
CA GLU A 30 0.96 -2.96 -0.60
C GLU A 30 -0.05 -3.96 -0.04
N VAL A 31 0.39 -5.15 0.36
CA VAL A 31 -0.48 -6.15 1.00
C VAL A 31 -1.06 -5.59 2.30
N ALA A 32 -0.20 -5.01 3.13
CA ALA A 32 -0.60 -4.44 4.42
C ALA A 32 -1.55 -3.26 4.23
N ARG A 33 -1.28 -2.41 3.25
CA ARG A 33 -2.14 -1.27 2.94
C ARG A 33 -3.57 -1.72 2.67
N GLY A 34 -3.74 -2.75 1.85
CA GLY A 34 -5.07 -3.30 1.55
C GLY A 34 -5.78 -3.86 2.78
N LEU A 35 -5.06 -4.61 3.60
CA LEU A 35 -5.62 -5.21 4.81
C LEU A 35 -5.96 -4.16 5.87
N PHE A 36 -5.10 -3.17 6.07
CA PHE A 36 -5.37 -2.08 7.01
C PHE A 36 -6.54 -1.23 6.57
N ALA A 37 -6.67 -0.96 5.27
CA ALA A 37 -7.81 -0.21 4.75
C ALA A 37 -9.14 -0.97 4.94
N GLU A 38 -9.09 -2.29 4.81
CA GLU A 38 -10.28 -3.13 4.95
C GLU A 38 -10.66 -3.38 6.41
N ARG A 39 -9.67 -3.60 7.28
CA ARG A 39 -9.90 -4.11 8.65
C ARG A 39 -9.34 -3.23 9.76
N GLY A 40 -8.61 -2.19 9.43
CA GLY A 40 -7.93 -1.36 10.42
C GLY A 40 -6.70 -2.04 11.03
N LEU A 41 -5.97 -1.28 11.84
CA LEU A 41 -4.76 -1.77 12.51
C LEU A 41 -5.08 -2.91 13.47
N ASP A 42 -6.10 -2.72 14.32
CA ASP A 42 -6.47 -3.73 15.33
C ASP A 42 -7.08 -4.98 14.71
N GLY A 43 -7.72 -4.85 13.54
CA GLY A 43 -8.35 -5.95 12.83
C GLY A 43 -7.42 -6.75 11.93
N THR A 44 -6.13 -6.39 11.87
CA THR A 44 -5.14 -7.04 11.01
C THR A 44 -4.02 -7.64 11.85
N SER A 45 -3.55 -8.82 11.48
CA SER A 45 -2.44 -9.48 12.16
C SER A 45 -1.23 -9.64 11.23
N VAL A 46 -0.05 -9.78 11.82
CA VAL A 46 1.16 -10.10 11.07
C VAL A 46 1.02 -11.42 10.33
N GLU A 47 0.34 -12.39 10.93
CA GLU A 47 0.06 -13.70 10.34
C GLU A 47 -0.73 -13.56 9.03
N GLU A 48 -1.75 -12.71 9.02
CA GLU A 48 -2.55 -12.44 7.83
C GLU A 48 -1.74 -11.75 6.73
N ILE A 49 -0.93 -10.77 7.12
CA ILE A 49 -0.06 -10.07 6.17
C ILE A 49 0.92 -11.06 5.53
N ALA A 50 1.58 -11.88 6.34
CA ALA A 50 2.51 -12.89 5.87
C ALA A 50 1.84 -13.89 4.92
N ALA A 51 0.64 -14.35 5.29
CA ALA A 51 -0.11 -15.30 4.47
C ALA A 51 -0.48 -14.70 3.09
N HIS A 52 -0.97 -13.47 3.08
CA HIS A 52 -1.33 -12.80 1.83
C HIS A 52 -0.12 -12.50 0.95
N ALA A 53 1.03 -12.20 1.55
CA ALA A 53 2.26 -11.95 0.81
C ALA A 53 3.01 -13.24 0.46
N GLU A 54 2.57 -14.38 0.97
CA GLU A 54 3.19 -15.69 0.79
C GLU A 54 4.64 -15.71 1.30
N VAL A 55 4.85 -15.12 2.47
CA VAL A 55 6.13 -15.11 3.17
C VAL A 55 5.96 -15.64 4.59
N SER A 56 7.07 -15.93 5.26
CA SER A 56 7.01 -16.32 6.66
C SER A 56 6.86 -15.10 7.56
N LYS A 57 6.30 -15.31 8.73
CA LYS A 57 6.15 -14.27 9.75
C LYS A 57 7.47 -13.57 10.10
N PRO A 58 8.61 -14.29 10.30
CA PRO A 58 9.89 -13.64 10.54
C PRO A 58 10.32 -12.65 9.48
N VAL A 59 9.96 -12.87 8.21
CA VAL A 59 10.28 -11.94 7.13
C VAL A 59 9.60 -10.60 7.35
N VAL A 60 8.34 -10.60 7.80
CA VAL A 60 7.62 -9.35 8.11
C VAL A 60 8.30 -8.63 9.27
N TYR A 61 8.67 -9.33 10.32
CA TYR A 61 9.37 -8.75 11.47
C TYR A 61 10.73 -8.21 11.10
N GLU A 62 11.45 -8.89 10.21
CA GLU A 62 12.77 -8.46 9.74
C GLU A 62 12.68 -7.11 9.02
N HIS A 63 11.65 -6.91 8.20
CA HIS A 63 11.49 -5.67 7.43
C HIS A 63 10.92 -4.50 8.24
N PHE A 64 10.03 -4.76 9.19
CA PHE A 64 9.23 -3.69 9.82
C PHE A 64 9.20 -3.75 11.34
N GLY A 65 9.70 -4.81 11.93
CA GLY A 65 9.67 -4.95 13.39
C GLY A 65 8.32 -5.33 13.97
N GLY A 66 7.29 -5.40 13.15
CA GLY A 66 5.94 -5.78 13.58
C GLY A 66 4.85 -5.03 12.85
N LYS A 67 3.62 -5.25 13.28
CA LYS A 67 2.42 -4.68 12.67
C LYS A 67 2.41 -3.15 12.73
N GLU A 68 2.73 -2.60 13.88
CA GLU A 68 2.73 -1.16 14.12
C GLU A 68 3.79 -0.44 13.26
N GLY A 69 4.96 -1.04 13.12
CA GLY A 69 6.01 -0.50 12.26
C GLY A 69 5.60 -0.48 10.79
N LEU A 70 4.93 -1.53 10.35
CA LEU A 70 4.40 -1.62 9.00
C LEU A 70 3.27 -0.60 8.77
N TYR A 71 2.38 -0.45 9.75
CA TYR A 71 1.30 0.54 9.70
C TYR A 71 1.86 1.96 9.59
N ALA A 72 2.89 2.28 10.35
CA ALA A 72 3.53 3.59 10.29
C ALA A 72 4.08 3.90 8.89
N VAL A 73 4.67 2.90 8.21
CA VAL A 73 5.17 3.07 6.84
C VAL A 73 4.01 3.28 5.87
N VAL A 74 2.93 2.53 6.02
CA VAL A 74 1.73 2.67 5.16
C VAL A 74 1.14 4.07 5.30
N VAL A 75 0.97 4.54 6.53
CA VAL A 75 0.44 5.89 6.81
C VAL A 75 1.36 6.96 6.22
N ASP A 76 2.66 6.84 6.42
CA ASP A 76 3.63 7.79 5.87
C ASP A 76 3.52 7.89 4.35
N ARG A 77 3.38 6.76 3.67
CA ARG A 77 3.20 6.75 2.21
C ARG A 77 1.90 7.41 1.76
N GLU A 78 0.82 7.17 2.46
CA GLU A 78 -0.47 7.78 2.13
C GLU A 78 -0.42 9.29 2.32
N VAL A 79 0.23 9.77 3.38
CA VAL A 79 0.43 11.19 3.63
C VAL A 79 1.27 11.81 2.50
N ARG A 80 2.33 11.14 2.07
CA ARG A 80 3.17 11.62 0.96
C ARG A 80 2.41 11.69 -0.35
N ARG A 81 1.57 10.69 -0.63
CA ARG A 81 0.71 10.69 -1.83
C ARG A 81 -0.25 11.87 -1.81
N LEU A 82 -0.90 12.11 -0.67
CA LEU A 82 -1.80 13.24 -0.51
C LEU A 82 -1.07 14.56 -0.73
N HIS A 83 0.08 14.72 -0.08
CA HIS A 83 0.90 15.91 -0.22
C HIS A 83 1.30 16.16 -1.67
N SER A 84 1.73 15.12 -2.37
CA SER A 84 2.10 15.22 -3.80
C SER A 84 0.91 15.61 -4.67
N ALA A 85 -0.26 15.02 -4.41
CA ALA A 85 -1.48 15.31 -5.16
C ALA A 85 -1.92 16.78 -4.96
N ILE A 86 -1.88 17.26 -3.73
CA ILE A 86 -2.21 18.65 -3.40
C ILE A 86 -1.21 19.59 -4.08
N ARG A 87 0.09 19.29 -3.98
CA ARG A 87 1.13 20.10 -4.61
C ARG A 87 0.92 20.16 -6.12
N ALA A 88 0.67 19.04 -6.78
CA ALA A 88 0.41 19.00 -8.21
C ALA A 88 -0.81 19.85 -8.59
N ALA A 89 -1.88 19.76 -7.81
CA ALA A 89 -3.09 20.55 -8.05
C ALA A 89 -2.84 22.05 -7.92
N LEU A 90 -2.04 22.44 -6.91
CA LEU A 90 -1.72 23.86 -6.65
C LEU A 90 -0.72 24.44 -7.63
N THR A 91 0.08 23.60 -8.28
CA THR A 91 1.10 24.06 -9.25
C THR A 91 0.63 23.98 -10.69
N THR A 92 -0.62 23.59 -10.95
CA THR A 92 -1.18 23.52 -12.29
C THR A 92 -1.26 24.92 -12.91
N PRO A 93 -0.55 25.22 -14.00
CA PRO A 93 -0.61 26.51 -14.65
C PRO A 93 -2.03 26.76 -15.20
N ARG A 94 -2.47 28.00 -15.25
CA ARG A 94 -3.77 28.42 -15.81
C ARG A 94 -4.98 28.06 -14.95
N ALA A 95 -4.80 27.50 -13.78
CA ALA A 95 -5.93 27.27 -12.89
C ALA A 95 -6.23 28.56 -12.12
N GLY A 96 -7.45 29.06 -12.23
CA GLY A 96 -7.90 30.14 -11.37
C GLY A 96 -7.99 29.66 -9.92
N ALA A 97 -8.04 30.59 -8.97
CA ALA A 97 -8.06 30.25 -7.54
C ALA A 97 -9.17 29.24 -7.20
N ARG A 98 -10.35 29.41 -7.78
CA ARG A 98 -11.47 28.49 -7.56
C ARG A 98 -11.16 27.08 -8.03
N ARG A 99 -10.52 26.96 -9.19
CA ARG A 99 -10.16 25.66 -9.75
C ARG A 99 -9.09 24.96 -8.91
N LEU A 100 -8.14 25.71 -8.36
CA LEU A 100 -7.13 25.19 -7.46
C LEU A 100 -7.77 24.65 -6.18
N ILE A 101 -8.74 25.34 -5.64
CA ILE A 101 -9.48 24.90 -4.46
C ILE A 101 -10.24 23.60 -4.79
N ASP A 102 -10.93 23.55 -5.93
CA ASP A 102 -11.66 22.36 -6.35
C ASP A 102 -10.74 21.16 -6.53
N LEU A 103 -9.58 21.34 -7.17
CA LEU A 103 -8.60 20.27 -7.37
C LEU A 103 -8.02 19.79 -6.04
N GLY A 104 -7.72 20.70 -5.12
CA GLY A 104 -7.23 20.35 -3.80
C GLY A 104 -8.28 19.59 -2.98
N THR A 105 -9.54 20.01 -3.08
CA THR A 105 -10.66 19.35 -2.40
C THR A 105 -10.85 17.93 -2.94
N LEU A 106 -10.81 17.75 -4.27
CA LEU A 106 -10.94 16.43 -4.88
C LEU A 106 -9.79 15.50 -4.47
N ALA A 107 -8.56 16.00 -4.40
CA ALA A 107 -7.41 15.22 -3.96
C ALA A 107 -7.58 14.76 -2.51
N LEU A 108 -8.10 15.62 -1.64
CA LEU A 108 -8.37 15.28 -0.25
C LEU A 108 -9.46 14.23 -0.13
N LEU A 109 -10.55 14.38 -0.89
CA LEU A 109 -11.65 13.42 -0.90
C LEU A 109 -11.19 12.05 -1.41
N ASP A 110 -10.39 12.02 -2.47
CA ASP A 110 -9.82 10.78 -2.99
C ASP A 110 -8.96 10.08 -1.93
N TYR A 111 -8.18 10.83 -1.18
CA TYR A 111 -7.35 10.29 -0.10
C TYR A 111 -8.22 9.67 1.00
N ILE A 112 -9.28 10.36 1.40
CA ILE A 112 -10.21 9.88 2.43
C ILE A 112 -10.90 8.58 1.96
N ASP A 113 -11.35 8.54 0.72
CA ASP A 113 -12.00 7.36 0.14
C ASP A 113 -11.03 6.18 0.02
N ALA A 114 -9.77 6.45 -0.32
CA ALA A 114 -8.76 5.42 -0.48
C ALA A 114 -8.30 4.84 0.87
N CYS A 115 -8.33 5.64 1.95
CA CYS A 115 -7.83 5.25 3.27
C CYS A 115 -8.77 5.70 4.39
N PRO A 116 -10.04 5.20 4.40
CA PRO A 116 -11.00 5.60 5.44
C PRO A 116 -10.51 5.29 6.85
N ASP A 117 -9.79 4.19 7.03
CA ASP A 117 -9.29 3.77 8.33
C ASP A 117 -8.11 4.61 8.83
N GLY A 118 -7.49 5.39 7.97
CA GLY A 118 -6.42 6.29 8.35
C GLY A 118 -6.87 7.45 9.23
N PHE A 119 -8.19 7.68 9.31
CA PHE A 119 -8.80 8.76 10.07
C PHE A 119 -9.71 8.27 11.20
N ALA A 120 -9.79 6.98 11.36
CA ALA A 120 -10.64 6.38 12.39
C ALA A 120 -9.99 6.38 13.77
#